data_d4f3677320cf6c4d53fe6eff2d703762
#
_entry.id   d4f3677320cf6c4d53fe6eff2d703762
#
_cell.length_a   1.000
_cell.length_b   1.000
_cell.length_c   1.000
_cell.angle_alpha   90.00
_cell.angle_beta   90.00
_cell.angle_gamma   90.00
#
_symmetry.space_group_name_H-M   'P 1'
#
loop_
_entity.id
_entity.type
_entity.pdbx_description
1 polymer ?
#
loop_
_entity_poly.entity_id
_entity_poly.type
_entity_poly.pdbx_seq_one_letter_code
_entity_poly.pdbx_strand_id
1 'polypeptide(L)'
;MKAEIIPENSAGIVTTNYYTFAEPPDELLLVSGKKLGPITLAYETYGTLNSDKSNAILILHALSGSAHAAGYHAKKDMYPGWWNNYIGP
;
A
#
# COMPACT_ATOMS: atom_id res chain seq x y z
N MET A 1 -2.92 4.84 -25.49
CA MET A 1 -3.21 3.39 -25.54
C MET A 1 -3.19 2.80 -24.13
N LYS A 2 -4.12 1.97 -23.83
CA LYS A 2 -4.16 1.28 -22.54
C LYS A 2 -3.14 0.15 -22.50
N ALA A 3 -2.54 -0.07 -21.36
CA ALA A 3 -1.66 -1.21 -21.15
C ALA A 3 -2.51 -2.47 -20.98
N GLU A 4 -2.67 -3.25 -22.06
CA GLU A 4 -3.39 -4.52 -22.00
C GLU A 4 -2.49 -5.67 -21.57
N ILE A 5 -1.19 -5.49 -21.73
CA ILE A 5 -0.18 -6.46 -21.31
C ILE A 5 0.66 -5.82 -20.21
N ILE A 6 0.63 -6.45 -19.05
CA ILE A 6 1.44 -6.00 -17.91
C ILE A 6 2.85 -6.53 -18.10
N PRO A 7 3.89 -5.66 -18.03
CA PRO A 7 5.28 -6.11 -18.19
C PRO A 7 5.68 -7.18 -17.18
N GLU A 8 6.55 -8.10 -17.58
CA GLU A 8 7.02 -9.18 -16.71
C GLU A 8 7.75 -8.68 -15.46
N ASN A 9 8.41 -7.51 -15.56
CA ASN A 9 9.12 -6.91 -14.44
C ASN A 9 8.23 -6.07 -13.53
N SER A 10 6.92 -6.11 -13.75
CA SER A 10 5.95 -5.42 -12.90
C SER A 10 5.61 -6.25 -11.66
N ALA A 11 5.14 -5.58 -10.61
CA ALA A 11 4.53 -6.23 -9.47
C ALA A 11 3.18 -6.89 -9.82
N GLY A 12 2.66 -6.67 -11.03
CA GLY A 12 1.43 -7.29 -11.53
C GLY A 12 0.17 -6.59 -11.07
N ILE A 13 -0.91 -7.34 -11.02
CA ILE A 13 -2.18 -6.86 -10.51
C ILE A 13 -2.14 -6.90 -8.99
N VAL A 14 -2.44 -5.78 -8.36
CA VAL A 14 -2.40 -5.63 -6.91
C VAL A 14 -3.72 -5.06 -6.39
N THR A 15 -4.06 -5.40 -5.15
CA THR A 15 -5.29 -4.98 -4.51
C THR A 15 -4.96 -4.10 -3.30
N THR A 16 -5.65 -2.97 -3.18
CA THR A 16 -5.57 -2.15 -1.99
C THR A 16 -6.31 -2.82 -0.83
N ASN A 17 -5.64 -2.97 0.30
CA ASN A 17 -6.21 -3.53 1.51
C ASN A 17 -6.38 -2.44 2.56
N TYR A 18 -7.15 -2.73 3.60
CA TYR A 18 -7.44 -1.77 4.66
C TYR A 18 -7.25 -2.43 6.02
N TYR A 19 -6.67 -1.69 6.95
CA TYR A 19 -6.49 -2.13 8.32
C TYR A 19 -7.01 -1.06 9.28
N THR A 20 -7.91 -1.45 10.18
CA THR A 20 -8.52 -0.56 11.16
C THR A 20 -7.97 -0.88 12.54
N PHE A 21 -7.57 0.15 13.27
CA PHE A 21 -7.05 0.02 14.63
C PHE A 21 -7.45 1.23 15.47
N ALA A 22 -7.02 1.28 16.72
CA ALA A 22 -7.35 2.36 17.66
C ALA A 22 -8.85 2.53 17.82
N GLU A 23 -9.57 1.42 17.87
CA GLU A 23 -11.02 1.43 18.09
C GLU A 23 -11.34 1.69 19.57
N PRO A 24 -12.45 2.39 19.86
CA PRO A 24 -12.87 2.60 21.25
C PRO A 24 -12.98 1.27 22.02
N PRO A 25 -12.50 1.17 23.29
CA PRO A 25 -11.96 2.26 24.11
C PRO A 25 -10.46 2.49 23.97
N ASP A 26 -9.80 1.87 22.96
CA ASP A 26 -8.35 1.86 22.81
C ASP A 26 -7.86 2.87 21.78
N GLU A 27 -8.53 4.02 21.68
CA GLU A 27 -8.15 5.07 20.74
C GLU A 27 -6.74 5.59 21.03
N LEU A 28 -6.13 6.18 19.98
CA LEU A 28 -4.84 6.83 20.10
C LEU A 28 -4.97 8.10 20.95
N LEU A 29 -4.18 8.19 22.03
CA LEU A 29 -4.14 9.37 22.88
C LEU A 29 -3.19 10.40 22.29
N LEU A 30 -3.70 11.59 21.98
CA LEU A 30 -2.92 12.69 21.44
C LEU A 30 -2.27 13.50 22.55
N VAL A 31 -1.23 14.24 22.21
CA VAL A 31 -0.54 15.12 23.16
C VAL A 31 -1.49 16.16 23.75
N SER A 32 -2.49 16.58 22.99
CA SER A 32 -3.53 17.51 23.46
C SER A 32 -4.45 16.93 24.54
N GLY A 33 -4.38 15.63 24.81
CA GLY A 33 -5.29 14.92 25.70
C GLY A 33 -6.54 14.41 25.01
N LYS A 34 -6.74 14.75 23.74
CA LYS A 34 -7.84 14.20 22.93
C LYS A 34 -7.53 12.81 22.45
N LYS A 35 -8.56 12.05 22.11
CA LYS A 35 -8.42 10.69 21.58
C LYS A 35 -8.79 10.68 20.10
N LEU A 36 -8.08 9.90 19.33
CA LEU A 36 -8.31 9.71 17.90
C LEU A 36 -8.55 8.23 17.60
N GLY A 37 -9.67 7.92 16.97
CA GLY A 37 -10.02 6.58 16.55
C GLY A 37 -11.48 6.44 16.18
N PRO A 38 -11.86 5.39 15.50
CA PRO A 38 -10.94 4.40 14.90
C PRO A 38 -10.12 4.98 13.75
N ILE A 39 -8.99 4.33 13.45
CA ILE A 39 -8.10 4.74 12.35
C ILE A 39 -8.07 3.63 11.32
N THR A 40 -8.31 3.95 10.05
CA THR A 40 -8.22 2.99 8.96
C THR A 40 -7.12 3.41 7.99
N LEU A 41 -6.19 2.52 7.74
CA LEU A 41 -5.10 2.73 6.79
C LEU A 41 -5.32 1.88 5.56
N ALA A 42 -5.09 2.46 4.38
CA ALA A 42 -5.00 1.72 3.14
C ALA A 42 -3.55 1.28 2.94
N TYR A 43 -3.35 0.04 2.49
CA TYR A 43 -2.02 -0.46 2.21
C TYR A 43 -2.03 -1.47 1.07
N GLU A 44 -0.87 -1.64 0.46
CA GLU A 44 -0.64 -2.67 -0.54
C GLU A 44 0.63 -3.43 -0.19
N THR A 45 0.71 -4.69 -0.62
CA THR A 45 1.91 -5.51 -0.44
C THR A 45 2.36 -6.04 -1.78
N TYR A 46 3.67 -6.14 -1.96
CA TYR A 46 4.29 -6.65 -3.17
C TYR A 46 5.33 -7.69 -2.79
N GLY A 47 5.29 -8.84 -3.48
CA GLY A 47 6.21 -9.93 -3.18
C GLY A 47 5.75 -10.82 -2.04
N THR A 48 6.66 -11.60 -1.50
CA THR A 48 6.37 -12.62 -0.51
C THR A 48 7.23 -12.43 0.74
N LEU A 49 6.57 -12.39 1.88
CA LEU A 49 7.25 -12.31 3.17
C LEU A 49 7.84 -13.66 3.52
N ASN A 50 9.11 -13.70 3.94
CA ASN A 50 9.74 -14.95 4.36
C ASN A 50 9.22 -15.42 5.72
N SER A 51 9.56 -16.64 6.13
CA SER A 51 8.97 -17.27 7.31
C SER A 51 9.29 -16.54 8.62
N ASP A 52 10.46 -15.91 8.72
CA ASP A 52 10.84 -15.15 9.91
C ASP A 52 10.56 -13.65 9.77
N LYS A 53 9.90 -13.25 8.67
CA LYS A 53 9.47 -11.89 8.43
C LYS A 53 10.63 -10.87 8.40
N SER A 54 11.80 -11.31 7.96
CA SER A 54 13.02 -10.48 7.97
C SER A 54 13.22 -9.68 6.68
N ASN A 55 12.40 -9.91 5.64
CA ASN A 55 12.56 -9.27 4.33
C ASN A 55 11.51 -8.20 4.04
N ALA A 56 10.90 -7.61 5.06
CA ALA A 56 9.90 -6.57 4.86
C ALA A 56 10.57 -5.20 4.71
N ILE A 57 10.11 -4.43 3.72
CA ILE A 57 10.51 -3.04 3.50
C ILE A 57 9.26 -2.18 3.56
N LEU A 58 9.24 -1.19 4.43
CA LEU A 58 8.11 -0.28 4.58
C LEU A 58 8.30 0.92 3.66
N ILE A 59 7.30 1.16 2.79
CA ILE A 59 7.29 2.31 1.88
C ILE A 59 6.17 3.25 2.31
N LEU A 60 6.50 4.50 2.55
CA LEU A 60 5.54 5.54 2.93
C LEU A 60 5.45 6.57 1.82
N HIS A 61 4.21 6.87 1.39
CA HIS A 61 4.01 7.85 0.34
C HIS A 61 4.09 9.29 0.87
N ALA A 62 4.33 10.24 -0.03
CA ALA A 62 4.27 11.66 0.28
C ALA A 62 2.81 12.12 0.44
N LEU A 63 2.62 13.35 0.92
CA LEU A 63 1.29 13.90 1.21
C LEU A 63 0.31 13.75 0.05
N SER A 64 0.77 13.91 -1.17
CA SER A 64 -0.06 13.80 -2.38
C SER A 64 -0.09 12.39 -2.99
N GLY A 65 0.48 11.41 -2.32
CA GLY A 65 0.53 10.03 -2.81
C GLY A 65 -0.63 9.17 -2.33
N SER A 66 -0.45 7.87 -2.49
CA SER A 66 -1.42 6.87 -2.07
C SER A 66 -0.70 5.56 -1.75
N ALA A 67 -1.46 4.58 -1.26
CA ALA A 67 -0.93 3.24 -1.01
C ALA A 67 -0.49 2.51 -2.29
N HIS A 68 -0.94 2.97 -3.48
CA HIS A 68 -0.66 2.30 -4.75
C HIS A 68 0.72 2.69 -5.28
N ALA A 69 1.77 2.07 -4.73
CA ALA A 69 3.14 2.39 -5.09
C ALA A 69 3.63 1.64 -6.33
N ALA A 70 3.13 0.44 -6.60
CA ALA A 70 3.59 -0.37 -7.73
C ALA A 70 2.48 -1.25 -8.29
N GLY A 71 2.70 -1.77 -9.50
CA GLY A 71 1.74 -2.63 -10.16
C GLY A 71 0.53 -1.88 -10.67
N TYR A 72 -0.52 -2.65 -10.98
CA TYR A 72 -1.74 -2.14 -11.59
C TYR A 72 -2.93 -2.70 -10.82
N HIS A 73 -4.02 -1.92 -10.70
CA HIS A 73 -5.25 -2.42 -10.08
C HIS A 73 -6.07 -3.28 -11.06
N ALA A 74 -5.91 -3.05 -12.36
CA ALA A 74 -6.59 -3.81 -13.40
C ALA A 74 -5.72 -3.88 -14.65
N LYS A 75 -5.93 -4.93 -15.48
CA LYS A 75 -5.17 -5.11 -16.73
C LYS A 75 -5.28 -3.93 -17.68
N LYS A 76 -6.39 -3.22 -17.66
CA LYS A 76 -6.66 -2.10 -18.56
C LYS A 76 -6.19 -0.76 -18.02
N ASP A 77 -5.60 -0.71 -16.84
CA ASP A 77 -5.09 0.53 -16.28
C ASP A 77 -3.93 1.05 -17.12
N MET A 78 -3.95 2.35 -17.39
CA MET A 78 -2.93 2.99 -18.21
C MET A 78 -1.66 3.24 -17.41
N TYR A 79 -1.79 3.51 -16.11
CA TYR A 79 -0.69 3.93 -15.26
C TYR A 79 -0.52 2.98 -14.09
N PRO A 80 0.73 2.57 -13.81
CA PRO A 80 1.04 1.79 -12.61
C PRO A 80 1.10 2.69 -11.37
N GLY A 81 1.39 2.08 -10.23
CA GLY A 81 1.65 2.81 -9.00
C GLY A 81 2.78 3.81 -9.14
N TRP A 82 2.83 4.79 -8.23
CA TRP A 82 3.70 5.97 -8.36
C TRP A 82 5.20 5.66 -8.27
N TRP A 83 5.59 4.53 -7.70
CA TRP A 83 6.99 4.11 -7.57
C TRP A 83 7.28 2.81 -8.33
N ASN A 84 6.53 2.55 -9.37
CA ASN A 84 6.61 1.30 -10.13
C ASN A 84 8.00 1.02 -10.71
N ASN A 85 8.78 2.06 -10.98
CA ASN A 85 10.12 1.91 -11.53
C ASN A 85 11.12 1.31 -10.53
N TYR A 86 10.79 1.29 -9.24
CA TYR A 86 11.68 0.84 -8.17
C TYR A 86 11.18 -0.38 -7.44
N ILE A 87 9.97 -0.84 -7.70
CA ILE A 87 9.35 -1.98 -7.01
C ILE A 87 8.95 -3.01 -8.05
N GLY A 88 9.51 -4.21 -7.93
CA GLY A 88 9.19 -5.32 -8.82
C GLY A 88 10.14 -6.47 -8.61
N PRO A 89 9.92 -7.56 -9.37
CA PRO A 89 10.81 -8.72 -9.29
C PRO A 89 12.24 -8.41 -9.73
#